data_d8b004ee678e12f1584bb77a459ad43e
#
_entry.id   d8b004ee678e12f1584bb77a459ad43e
#
_cell.length_a   1.000
_cell.length_b   1.000
_cell.length_c   1.000
_cell.angle_alpha   90.00
_cell.angle_beta   90.00
_cell.angle_gamma   90.00
#
_symmetry.space_group_name_H-M   'P 1'
#
loop_
_entity.id
_entity.type
_entity.pdbx_description
1 polymer ?
#
loop_
_entity_poly.entity_id
_entity_poly.type
_entity_poly.pdbx_seq_one_letter_code
_entity_poly.pdbx_strand_id
1 'polypeptide(L)'
;MKTIIISSSTSSSSKSFILCKEVLIKLKEKNIDCDLLDVRDLDLKTSHESKTPSMLEAIEKINKADNLVIGMGVHNYSINDSLKIMLDTCFDNVNGKFFGVLCAAGGEKSYLATMHLTQICMSQWKMIQLPRIVYATGKDFSENKISSQITRDWMTEFVNEFILIGKKLMG
;
A
#
# COMPACT_ATOMS: atom_id res chain seq x y z
N MET A 1 -8.73 -9.17 -12.58
CA MET A 1 -8.43 -8.37 -11.37
C MET A 1 -7.08 -7.71 -11.58
N LYS A 2 -7.08 -6.41 -11.80
CA LYS A 2 -5.88 -5.60 -11.93
C LYS A 2 -5.57 -4.92 -10.61
N THR A 3 -4.36 -5.06 -10.11
CA THR A 3 -3.96 -4.55 -8.79
C THR A 3 -2.78 -3.59 -8.91
N ILE A 4 -2.86 -2.43 -8.29
CA ILE A 4 -1.72 -1.54 -8.11
C ILE A 4 -1.22 -1.65 -6.66
N ILE A 5 0.06 -1.92 -6.50
CA ILE A 5 0.76 -1.92 -5.22
C ILE A 5 1.46 -0.57 -5.09
N ILE A 6 1.16 0.16 -4.04
CA ILE A 6 1.73 1.50 -3.79
C ILE A 6 2.76 1.41 -2.68
N SER A 7 4.02 1.70 -3.01
CA SER A 7 5.08 1.89 -2.03
C SER A 7 5.22 3.37 -1.73
N SER A 8 4.81 3.79 -0.55
CA SER A 8 4.67 5.22 -0.23
C SER A 8 5.89 5.85 0.45
N SER A 9 6.90 5.09 0.82
CA SER A 9 8.07 5.62 1.54
C SER A 9 9.13 6.16 0.59
N THR A 10 9.65 7.36 0.86
CA THR A 10 10.76 7.98 0.14
C THR A 10 12.15 7.49 0.59
N SER A 11 12.23 6.70 1.66
CA SER A 11 13.50 6.17 2.16
C SER A 11 14.13 5.16 1.21
N SER A 12 15.43 5.29 0.94
CA SER A 12 16.21 4.31 0.16
C SER A 12 16.30 2.94 0.84
N SER A 13 16.19 2.89 2.18
CA SER A 13 16.20 1.67 3.01
C SER A 13 14.80 1.27 3.50
N SER A 14 13.76 1.61 2.71
CA SER A 14 12.37 1.41 3.09
C SER A 14 12.00 -0.05 3.33
N LYS A 15 11.56 -0.37 4.55
CA LYS A 15 11.04 -1.70 4.91
C LYS A 15 9.64 -1.94 4.37
N SER A 16 8.81 -0.90 4.25
CA SER A 16 7.50 -1.03 3.60
C SER A 16 7.63 -1.34 2.10
N PHE A 17 8.68 -0.86 1.44
CA PHE A 17 8.99 -1.25 0.05
C PHE A 17 9.32 -2.74 -0.07
N ILE A 18 10.03 -3.31 0.91
CA ILE A 18 10.32 -4.76 0.93
C ILE A 18 9.01 -5.56 1.00
N LEU A 19 8.06 -5.15 1.85
CA LEU A 19 6.72 -5.77 1.92
C LEU A 19 5.98 -5.65 0.59
N CYS A 20 5.99 -4.49 -0.04
CA CYS A 20 5.36 -4.26 -1.35
C CYS A 20 5.95 -5.16 -2.44
N LYS A 21 7.27 -5.31 -2.49
CA LYS A 21 7.94 -6.21 -3.44
C LYS A 21 7.57 -7.68 -3.21
N GLU A 22 7.46 -8.11 -1.97
CA GLU A 22 7.05 -9.47 -1.63
C GLU A 22 5.61 -9.76 -2.08
N VAL A 23 4.68 -8.82 -1.85
CA VAL A 23 3.30 -8.94 -2.37
C VAL A 23 3.29 -8.97 -3.89
N LEU A 24 4.07 -8.12 -4.56
CA LEU A 24 4.17 -8.13 -6.03
C LEU A 24 4.57 -9.51 -6.56
N ILE A 25 5.60 -10.12 -5.97
CA ILE A 25 6.09 -11.45 -6.35
C ILE A 25 4.97 -12.48 -6.15
N LYS A 26 4.38 -12.52 -4.95
CA LYS A 26 3.33 -13.50 -4.62
C LYS A 26 2.05 -13.34 -5.46
N LEU A 27 1.66 -12.11 -5.83
CA LEU A 27 0.52 -11.90 -6.73
C LEU A 27 0.84 -12.36 -8.15
N LYS A 28 2.06 -12.11 -8.66
CA LYS A 28 2.50 -12.59 -9.98
C LYS A 28 2.55 -14.11 -10.05
N GLU A 29 3.05 -14.79 -9.01
CA GLU A 29 3.05 -16.26 -8.91
C GLU A 29 1.64 -16.86 -8.99
N LYS A 30 0.62 -16.08 -8.59
CA LYS A 30 -0.80 -16.47 -8.67
C LYS A 30 -1.50 -15.94 -9.94
N ASN A 31 -0.74 -15.49 -10.94
CA ASN A 31 -1.22 -14.96 -12.22
C ASN A 31 -2.20 -13.78 -12.05
N ILE A 32 -1.97 -12.93 -11.05
CA ILE A 32 -2.72 -11.68 -10.90
C ILE A 32 -1.99 -10.57 -11.68
N ASP A 33 -2.72 -9.85 -12.52
CA ASP A 33 -2.22 -8.65 -13.19
C ASP A 33 -1.94 -7.57 -12.13
N CYS A 34 -0.66 -7.25 -11.92
CA CYS A 34 -0.27 -6.30 -10.89
C CYS A 34 1.03 -5.56 -11.23
N ASP A 35 1.05 -4.28 -10.85
CA ASP A 35 2.20 -3.38 -10.97
C ASP A 35 2.55 -2.74 -9.63
N LEU A 36 3.81 -2.33 -9.48
CA LEU A 36 4.32 -1.57 -8.34
C LEU A 36 4.48 -0.09 -8.74
N LEU A 37 3.82 0.78 -8.00
CA LEU A 37 4.00 2.22 -8.05
C LEU A 37 4.85 2.64 -6.84
N ASP A 38 6.06 3.10 -7.11
CA ASP A 38 6.98 3.57 -6.08
C ASP A 38 6.97 5.10 -6.02
N VAL A 39 6.70 5.65 -4.86
CA VAL A 39 6.66 7.10 -4.65
C VAL A 39 8.02 7.78 -4.94
N ARG A 40 9.12 7.04 -4.86
CA ARG A 40 10.47 7.54 -5.16
C ARG A 40 10.68 7.89 -6.63
N ASP A 41 9.85 7.32 -7.51
CA ASP A 41 9.88 7.59 -8.96
C ASP A 41 8.98 8.77 -9.33
N LEU A 42 8.30 9.39 -8.35
CA LEU A 42 7.38 10.48 -8.56
C LEU A 42 7.98 11.82 -8.09
N ASP A 43 7.83 12.85 -8.90
CA ASP A 43 8.00 14.25 -8.47
C ASP A 43 6.69 14.72 -7.81
N LEU A 44 6.49 14.29 -6.54
CA LEU A 44 5.29 14.62 -5.78
C LEU A 44 5.23 16.10 -5.45
N LYS A 45 4.06 16.69 -5.69
CA LYS A 45 3.68 18.05 -5.31
C LYS A 45 2.49 18.03 -4.35
N THR A 46 2.41 19.06 -3.52
CA THR A 46 1.29 19.22 -2.60
C THR A 46 0.00 19.60 -3.33
N SER A 47 -1.14 19.55 -2.64
CA SER A 47 -2.46 19.80 -3.22
C SER A 47 -2.66 21.21 -3.79
N HIS A 48 -1.78 22.17 -3.44
CA HIS A 48 -1.84 23.55 -3.94
C HIS A 48 -0.93 23.81 -5.13
N GLU A 49 -0.21 22.80 -5.60
CA GLU A 49 0.71 22.88 -6.73
C GLU A 49 0.16 22.11 -7.93
N SER A 50 0.65 22.45 -9.12
CA SER A 50 0.29 21.73 -10.35
C SER A 50 0.81 20.29 -10.30
N LYS A 51 -0.01 19.35 -10.73
CA LYS A 51 0.38 17.94 -10.85
C LYS A 51 1.48 17.78 -11.90
N THR A 52 2.50 17.01 -11.56
CA THR A 52 3.61 16.70 -12.48
C THR A 52 3.22 15.59 -13.47
N PRO A 53 3.96 15.41 -14.57
CA PRO A 53 3.73 14.30 -15.51
C PRO A 53 3.76 12.94 -14.82
N SER A 54 4.69 12.69 -13.88
CA SER A 54 4.77 11.43 -13.13
C SER A 54 3.56 11.21 -12.20
N MET A 55 3.01 12.28 -11.61
CA MET A 55 1.76 12.22 -10.84
C MET A 55 0.56 11.88 -11.73
N LEU A 56 0.48 12.46 -12.93
CA LEU A 56 -0.61 12.16 -13.88
C LEU A 56 -0.59 10.70 -14.32
N GLU A 57 0.59 10.14 -14.60
CA GLU A 57 0.76 8.71 -14.90
C GLU A 57 0.34 7.83 -13.70
N ALA A 58 0.71 8.22 -12.48
CA ALA A 58 0.32 7.51 -11.27
C ALA A 58 -1.20 7.51 -11.09
N ILE A 59 -1.86 8.66 -11.28
CA ILE A 59 -3.33 8.80 -11.25
C ILE A 59 -3.97 7.84 -12.26
N GLU A 60 -3.47 7.82 -13.49
CA GLU A 60 -4.02 6.93 -14.53
C GLU A 60 -3.90 5.45 -14.14
N LYS A 61 -2.74 5.02 -13.61
CA LYS A 61 -2.53 3.64 -13.12
C LYS A 61 -3.47 3.29 -11.98
N ILE A 62 -3.62 4.19 -10.99
CA ILE A 62 -4.51 4.01 -9.83
C ILE A 62 -5.97 3.91 -10.29
N ASN A 63 -6.39 4.79 -11.20
CA ASN A 63 -7.76 4.80 -11.72
C ASN A 63 -8.12 3.52 -12.49
N LYS A 64 -7.18 2.98 -13.28
CA LYS A 64 -7.36 1.74 -14.06
C LYS A 64 -7.30 0.46 -13.24
N ALA A 65 -6.83 0.52 -11.99
CA ALA A 65 -6.77 -0.64 -11.12
C ALA A 65 -8.14 -0.95 -10.52
N ASP A 66 -8.45 -2.24 -10.37
CA ASP A 66 -9.64 -2.70 -9.65
C ASP A 66 -9.42 -2.60 -8.14
N ASN A 67 -8.21 -2.97 -7.70
CA ASN A 67 -7.85 -3.08 -6.29
C ASN A 67 -6.49 -2.44 -6.02
N LEU A 68 -6.26 -2.02 -4.76
CA LEU A 68 -5.03 -1.40 -4.32
C LEU A 68 -4.38 -2.18 -3.17
N VAL A 69 -3.05 -2.24 -3.14
CA VAL A 69 -2.30 -2.60 -1.93
C VAL A 69 -1.46 -1.40 -1.55
N ILE A 70 -1.62 -0.90 -0.33
CA ILE A 70 -0.95 0.32 0.13
C ILE A 70 0.09 -0.05 1.18
N GLY A 71 1.36 0.14 0.82
CA GLY A 71 2.50 0.00 1.72
C GLY A 71 2.86 1.34 2.36
N MET A 72 2.84 1.40 3.69
CA MET A 72 3.09 2.60 4.47
C MET A 72 4.21 2.41 5.50
N GLY A 73 4.91 3.50 5.79
CA GLY A 73 5.68 3.69 7.01
C GLY A 73 4.86 4.40 8.08
N VAL A 74 5.38 4.43 9.31
CA VAL A 74 4.77 5.19 10.40
C VAL A 74 5.63 6.42 10.72
N HIS A 75 5.03 7.60 10.62
CA HIS A 75 5.60 8.86 11.07
C HIS A 75 4.75 9.45 12.19
N ASN A 76 5.35 9.63 13.38
CA ASN A 76 4.67 10.23 14.52
C ASN A 76 3.29 9.63 14.84
N TYR A 77 3.22 8.29 14.88
CA TYR A 77 1.97 7.53 15.12
C TYR A 77 0.87 7.74 14.06
N SER A 78 1.26 8.14 12.84
CA SER A 78 0.36 8.34 11.71
C SER A 78 0.95 7.76 10.43
N ILE A 79 0.25 7.90 9.32
CA ILE A 79 0.77 7.60 7.98
C ILE A 79 1.96 8.50 7.66
N ASN A 80 2.88 8.05 6.82
CA ASN A 80 4.00 8.86 6.38
C ASN A 80 3.53 10.01 5.46
N ASP A 81 4.28 11.09 5.45
CA ASP A 81 3.98 12.34 4.75
C ASP A 81 3.75 12.17 3.24
N SER A 82 4.65 11.46 2.57
CA SER A 82 4.52 11.18 1.12
C SER A 82 3.25 10.36 0.80
N LEU A 83 2.80 9.46 1.68
CA LEU A 83 1.51 8.79 1.52
C LEU A 83 0.37 9.80 1.62
N LYS A 84 0.42 10.71 2.59
CA LYS A 84 -0.64 11.71 2.75
C LYS A 84 -0.72 12.61 1.53
N ILE A 85 0.42 13.09 1.00
CA ILE A 85 0.46 13.88 -0.23
C ILE A 85 -0.15 13.07 -1.40
N MET A 86 0.23 11.81 -1.55
CA MET A 86 -0.28 10.96 -2.62
C MET A 86 -1.78 10.72 -2.53
N LEU A 87 -2.32 10.49 -1.33
CA LEU A 87 -3.75 10.38 -1.10
C LEU A 87 -4.49 11.66 -1.50
N ASP A 88 -3.96 12.83 -1.13
CA ASP A 88 -4.60 14.12 -1.38
C ASP A 88 -4.53 14.56 -2.86
N THR A 89 -3.55 14.05 -3.62
CA THR A 89 -3.26 14.57 -4.96
C THR A 89 -3.44 13.56 -6.09
N CYS A 90 -3.35 12.25 -5.79
CA CYS A 90 -3.37 11.20 -6.82
C CYS A 90 -4.59 10.25 -6.72
N PHE A 91 -5.39 10.32 -5.64
CA PHE A 91 -6.55 9.45 -5.46
C PHE A 91 -7.83 10.14 -5.96
N ASP A 92 -8.02 10.18 -7.30
CA ASP A 92 -9.16 10.85 -7.92
C ASP A 92 -10.39 9.93 -8.06
N ASN A 93 -10.27 8.77 -8.73
CA ASN A 93 -11.38 7.85 -9.03
C ASN A 93 -11.20 6.49 -8.34
N VAL A 94 -11.16 6.49 -7.02
CA VAL A 94 -10.95 5.28 -6.20
C VAL A 94 -12.18 4.89 -5.37
N ASN A 95 -13.31 5.53 -5.60
CA ASN A 95 -14.54 5.27 -4.84
C ASN A 95 -14.93 3.78 -4.90
N GLY A 96 -15.15 3.20 -3.73
CA GLY A 96 -15.58 1.81 -3.58
C GLY A 96 -14.52 0.77 -3.89
N LYS A 97 -13.29 1.13 -4.29
CA LYS A 97 -12.24 0.15 -4.56
C LYS A 97 -11.88 -0.63 -3.31
N PHE A 98 -11.53 -1.89 -3.50
CA PHE A 98 -11.00 -2.75 -2.45
C PHE A 98 -9.51 -2.48 -2.24
N PHE A 99 -9.06 -2.46 -0.99
CA PHE A 99 -7.64 -2.26 -0.69
C PHE A 99 -7.13 -3.07 0.49
N GLY A 100 -5.84 -3.40 0.46
CA GLY A 100 -5.10 -4.02 1.57
C GLY A 100 -3.99 -3.10 2.08
N VAL A 101 -3.59 -3.28 3.34
CA VAL A 101 -2.58 -2.44 4.01
C VAL A 101 -1.38 -3.26 4.44
N LEU A 102 -0.19 -2.78 4.07
CA LEU A 102 1.10 -3.26 4.53
C LEU A 102 1.79 -2.14 5.30
N CYS A 103 2.14 -2.36 6.55
CA CYS A 103 2.76 -1.36 7.41
C CYS A 103 4.12 -1.83 7.90
N ALA A 104 5.15 -1.01 7.74
CA ALA A 104 6.44 -1.18 8.38
C ALA A 104 6.68 -0.04 9.37
N ALA A 105 6.84 -0.37 10.65
CA ALA A 105 7.00 0.59 11.73
C ALA A 105 8.33 0.42 12.47
N GLY A 106 8.74 1.43 13.21
CA GLY A 106 9.92 1.38 14.07
C GLY A 106 9.74 0.47 15.30
N GLY A 107 8.51 0.22 15.74
CA GLY A 107 8.19 -0.60 16.90
C GLY A 107 6.71 -1.02 16.97
N GLU A 108 6.38 -1.83 17.97
CA GLU A 108 5.08 -2.48 18.10
C GLU A 108 3.96 -1.52 18.57
N LYS A 109 4.33 -0.41 19.23
CA LYS A 109 3.37 0.49 19.90
C LYS A 109 2.56 1.37 18.93
N SER A 110 2.93 1.45 17.66
CA SER A 110 2.30 2.33 16.67
C SER A 110 1.34 1.63 15.72
N TYR A 111 0.87 0.44 16.07
CA TYR A 111 -0.09 -0.33 15.24
C TYR A 111 -1.33 0.49 14.86
N LEU A 112 -1.85 1.30 15.79
CA LEU A 112 -3.02 2.15 15.55
C LEU A 112 -2.80 3.22 14.47
N ALA A 113 -1.56 3.49 14.07
CA ALA A 113 -1.28 4.39 12.94
C ALA A 113 -1.93 3.93 11.63
N THR A 114 -2.15 2.61 11.47
CA THR A 114 -2.85 2.03 10.31
C THR A 114 -4.31 2.48 10.23
N MET A 115 -4.93 2.79 11.37
CA MET A 115 -6.33 3.25 11.44
C MET A 115 -6.51 4.64 10.79
N HIS A 116 -5.47 5.48 10.74
CA HIS A 116 -5.54 6.75 10.04
C HIS A 116 -5.72 6.54 8.53
N LEU A 117 -5.00 5.58 7.93
CA LEU A 117 -5.19 5.23 6.53
C LEU A 117 -6.60 4.66 6.30
N THR A 118 -7.04 3.74 7.17
CA THR A 118 -8.38 3.16 7.14
C THR A 118 -9.44 4.25 7.15
N GLN A 119 -9.37 5.18 8.10
CA GLN A 119 -10.31 6.29 8.24
C GLN A 119 -10.36 7.15 6.98
N ILE A 120 -9.21 7.54 6.43
CA ILE A 120 -9.13 8.37 5.23
C ILE A 120 -9.79 7.65 4.04
N CYS A 121 -9.36 6.41 3.75
CA CYS A 121 -9.84 5.67 2.59
C CYS A 121 -11.34 5.35 2.66
N MET A 122 -11.81 4.93 3.83
CA MET A 122 -13.22 4.58 4.02
C MET A 122 -14.12 5.81 4.08
N SER A 123 -13.69 6.89 4.74
CA SER A 123 -14.51 8.10 4.88
C SER A 123 -14.57 8.89 3.58
N GLN A 124 -13.42 9.11 2.93
CA GLN A 124 -13.33 9.95 1.74
C GLN A 124 -13.88 9.25 0.49
N TRP A 125 -13.48 7.99 0.26
CA TRP A 125 -13.76 7.30 -0.99
C TRP A 125 -14.63 6.05 -0.84
N LYS A 126 -15.16 5.77 0.37
CA LYS A 126 -15.98 4.58 0.63
C LYS A 126 -15.28 3.28 0.20
N MET A 127 -13.95 3.26 0.28
CA MET A 127 -13.16 2.09 -0.07
C MET A 127 -13.40 0.95 0.92
N ILE A 128 -13.24 -0.28 0.46
CA ILE A 128 -13.45 -1.49 1.26
C ILE A 128 -12.08 -2.04 1.64
N GLN A 129 -11.77 -2.09 2.93
CA GLN A 129 -10.47 -2.59 3.40
C GLN A 129 -10.48 -4.09 3.64
N LEU A 130 -9.39 -4.77 3.22
CA LEU A 130 -9.09 -6.12 3.71
C LEU A 130 -8.90 -6.06 5.24
N PRO A 131 -9.63 -6.85 6.04
CA PRO A 131 -9.50 -6.82 7.51
C PRO A 131 -8.09 -7.15 7.99
N ARG A 132 -7.38 -8.05 7.28
CA ARG A 132 -6.00 -8.39 7.59
C ARG A 132 -5.06 -7.27 7.18
N ILE A 133 -4.34 -6.73 8.15
CA ILE A 133 -3.23 -5.80 7.94
C ILE A 133 -1.92 -6.56 8.21
N VAL A 134 -0.94 -6.45 7.34
CA VAL A 134 0.42 -6.89 7.65
C VAL A 134 1.14 -5.75 8.35
N TYR A 135 1.48 -5.96 9.62
CA TYR A 135 2.24 -4.99 10.42
C TYR A 135 3.58 -5.61 10.80
N ALA A 136 4.65 -5.05 10.26
CA ALA A 136 6.01 -5.50 10.51
C ALA A 136 6.83 -4.41 11.20
N THR A 137 7.81 -4.82 12.00
CA THR A 137 8.72 -3.92 12.72
C THR A 137 10.16 -4.15 12.27
N GLY A 138 11.08 -3.37 12.82
CA GLY A 138 12.50 -3.52 12.51
C GLY A 138 13.07 -4.93 12.73
N LYS A 139 12.50 -5.69 13.67
CA LYS A 139 12.91 -7.05 14.02
C LYS A 139 12.58 -8.09 12.94
N ASP A 140 11.63 -7.78 12.07
CA ASP A 140 11.13 -8.69 11.04
C ASP A 140 12.00 -8.73 9.79
N PHE A 141 13.03 -7.88 9.73
CA PHE A 141 13.88 -7.72 8.56
C PHE A 141 15.36 -7.93 8.90
N SER A 142 16.10 -8.56 7.97
CA SER A 142 17.53 -8.66 7.96
C SER A 142 18.05 -8.56 6.52
N GLU A 143 19.14 -7.84 6.29
CA GLU A 143 19.79 -7.72 4.97
C GLU A 143 18.81 -7.35 3.82
N ASN A 144 17.92 -6.41 4.09
CA ASN A 144 16.88 -5.98 3.14
C ASN A 144 15.91 -7.10 2.69
N LYS A 145 15.67 -8.08 3.55
CA LYS A 145 14.70 -9.17 3.34
C LYS A 145 13.83 -9.36 4.57
N ILE A 146 12.66 -9.96 4.39
CA ILE A 146 11.83 -10.41 5.51
C ILE A 146 12.51 -11.66 6.13
N SER A 147 13.00 -11.52 7.35
CA SER A 147 13.66 -12.60 8.08
C SER A 147 12.71 -13.39 8.99
N SER A 148 11.66 -12.74 9.49
CA SER A 148 10.65 -13.35 10.36
C SER A 148 9.78 -14.34 9.59
N GLN A 149 9.70 -15.60 10.07
CA GLN A 149 8.79 -16.60 9.50
C GLN A 149 7.33 -16.20 9.68
N ILE A 150 6.98 -15.68 10.85
CA ILE A 150 5.63 -15.22 11.15
C ILE A 150 5.18 -14.15 10.14
N THR A 151 6.06 -13.19 9.84
CA THR A 151 5.75 -12.15 8.84
C THR A 151 5.59 -12.73 7.44
N ARG A 152 6.41 -13.71 7.05
CA ARG A 152 6.24 -14.41 5.74
C ARG A 152 4.91 -15.15 5.66
N ASP A 153 4.50 -15.80 6.74
CA ASP A 153 3.22 -16.50 6.81
C ASP A 153 2.05 -15.51 6.70
N TRP A 154 2.09 -14.40 7.44
CA TRP A 154 1.10 -13.32 7.32
C TRP A 154 1.02 -12.71 5.92
N MET A 155 2.15 -12.54 5.24
CA MET A 155 2.18 -12.09 3.84
C MET A 155 1.47 -13.08 2.91
N THR A 156 1.66 -14.37 3.14
CA THR A 156 1.02 -15.42 2.35
C THR A 156 -0.50 -15.43 2.57
N GLU A 157 -0.93 -15.37 3.82
CA GLU A 157 -2.35 -15.28 4.16
C GLU A 157 -2.99 -13.99 3.62
N PHE A 158 -2.30 -12.85 3.76
CA PHE A 158 -2.74 -11.58 3.20
C PHE A 158 -3.02 -11.68 1.69
N VAL A 159 -2.10 -12.24 0.93
CA VAL A 159 -2.25 -12.39 -0.53
C VAL A 159 -3.42 -13.32 -0.86
N ASN A 160 -3.57 -14.45 -0.15
CA ASN A 160 -4.67 -15.38 -0.38
C ASN A 160 -6.03 -14.74 -0.12
N GLU A 161 -6.19 -14.05 1.02
CA GLU A 161 -7.42 -13.35 1.37
C GLU A 161 -7.70 -12.17 0.44
N PHE A 162 -6.65 -11.40 0.07
CA PHE A 162 -6.77 -10.28 -0.86
C PHE A 162 -7.33 -10.74 -2.22
N ILE A 163 -6.81 -11.83 -2.76
CA ILE A 163 -7.29 -12.40 -4.04
C ILE A 163 -8.72 -12.92 -3.88
N LEU A 164 -9.00 -13.67 -2.81
CA LEU A 164 -10.32 -14.26 -2.57
C LEU A 164 -11.41 -13.19 -2.48
N ILE A 165 -11.18 -12.18 -1.64
CA ILE A 165 -12.16 -11.12 -1.41
C ILE A 165 -12.24 -10.20 -2.62
N GLY A 166 -11.10 -9.79 -3.18
CA GLY A 166 -11.06 -8.93 -4.36
C GLY A 166 -11.83 -9.51 -5.54
N LYS A 167 -11.69 -10.82 -5.81
CA LYS A 167 -12.48 -11.49 -6.85
C LYS A 167 -13.97 -11.54 -6.55
N LYS A 168 -14.37 -11.77 -5.29
CA LYS A 168 -15.79 -11.78 -4.89
C LYS A 168 -16.46 -10.41 -5.03
N LEU A 169 -15.71 -9.32 -4.84
CA LEU A 169 -16.24 -7.97 -4.98
C LEU A 169 -16.37 -7.52 -6.44
N MET A 170 -15.74 -8.22 -7.36
CA MET A 170 -15.84 -7.93 -8.80
C MET A 170 -17.01 -8.66 -9.48
N GLY A 171 -17.68 -9.60 -8.82
CA GLY A 171 -18.77 -10.42 -9.32
C GLY A 171 -18.23 -11.70 -9.92
#